data_9c8547991351ce03f2c9fc3ffe51b8bf
#
_entry.id   9c8547991351ce03f2c9fc3ffe51b8bf
#
_cell.length_a   1.000
_cell.length_b   1.000
_cell.length_c   1.000
_cell.angle_alpha   90.00
_cell.angle_beta   90.00
_cell.angle_gamma   90.00
#
_symmetry.space_group_name_H-M   'P 1'
#
loop_
_entity.id
_entity.type
_entity.pdbx_description
1 polymer ?
#
loop_
_entity_poly.entity_id
_entity_poly.type
_entity_poly.pdbx_seq_one_letter_code
_entity_poly.pdbx_strand_id
1 'polypeptide(L)'
;MALKKLAHFSVRTTELELSKKFYTEILGFQVGFRPAFPFPGIWLYQGGDEADFGVVHLIGIDKNDPDGLKAYLGDKDESSLHGSAAVDHIAFIASDLSDMHRRLKDSNVPYRERTVPGLGLHQLFIEDPSGITIELNYPADEVKPPVSNDQTNESV
;
A
#
# COMPACT_ATOMS: atom_id res chain seq x y z
N MET A 1 -17.66 9.06 -23.97
CA MET A 1 -16.40 8.43 -23.49
C MET A 1 -16.62 8.02 -22.04
N ALA A 2 -16.34 6.77 -21.70
CA ALA A 2 -16.54 6.30 -20.33
C ALA A 2 -15.25 5.67 -19.80
N LEU A 3 -14.68 6.29 -18.76
CA LEU A 3 -13.70 5.64 -17.90
C LEU A 3 -14.43 4.62 -17.04
N LYS A 4 -13.87 3.43 -16.87
CA LYS A 4 -14.52 2.35 -16.09
C LYS A 4 -14.04 2.31 -14.66
N LYS A 5 -12.74 2.04 -14.45
CA LYS A 5 -12.11 1.94 -13.13
C LYS A 5 -10.62 2.23 -13.23
N LEU A 6 -10.01 2.56 -12.11
CA LEU A 6 -8.55 2.55 -12.01
C LEU A 6 -8.05 1.11 -12.22
N ALA A 7 -7.20 0.89 -13.22
CA ALA A 7 -6.67 -0.45 -13.48
C ALA A 7 -5.51 -0.79 -12.53
N HIS A 8 -4.50 0.08 -12.50
CA HIS A 8 -3.33 -0.09 -11.63
C HIS A 8 -2.60 1.24 -11.45
N PHE A 9 -1.68 1.25 -10.52
CA PHE A 9 -0.61 2.24 -10.45
C PHE A 9 0.76 1.54 -10.45
N SER A 10 1.77 2.26 -10.89
CA SER A 10 3.14 1.73 -11.00
C SER A 10 4.08 2.51 -10.10
N VAL A 11 4.96 1.79 -9.43
CA VAL A 11 6.00 2.34 -8.55
C VAL A 11 7.37 1.93 -9.08
N ARG A 12 8.20 2.91 -9.40
CA ARG A 12 9.62 2.68 -9.73
C ARG A 12 10.43 2.61 -8.44
N THR A 13 11.29 1.62 -8.31
CA THR A 13 12.09 1.43 -7.11
C THR A 13 13.44 0.80 -7.40
N THR A 14 14.47 1.22 -6.67
CA THR A 14 15.75 0.52 -6.59
C THR A 14 15.74 -0.60 -5.55
N GLU A 15 14.71 -0.65 -4.69
CA GLU A 15 14.55 -1.57 -3.57
C GLU A 15 13.36 -2.51 -3.81
N LEU A 16 13.43 -3.31 -4.92
CA LEU A 16 12.30 -4.12 -5.37
C LEU A 16 11.81 -5.12 -4.31
N GLU A 17 12.72 -5.82 -3.62
CA GLU A 17 12.37 -6.80 -2.60
C GLU A 17 11.81 -6.15 -1.34
N LEU A 18 12.28 -4.97 -0.96
CA LEU A 18 11.73 -4.21 0.17
C LEU A 18 10.31 -3.75 -0.13
N SER A 19 10.08 -3.22 -1.32
CA SER A 19 8.75 -2.83 -1.79
C SER A 19 7.80 -4.04 -1.87
N LYS A 20 8.26 -5.17 -2.41
CA LYS A 20 7.49 -6.41 -2.42
C LYS A 20 7.04 -6.82 -1.02
N LYS A 21 7.96 -6.86 -0.05
CA LYS A 21 7.63 -7.20 1.34
C LYS A 21 6.57 -6.27 1.92
N PHE A 22 6.71 -4.97 1.73
CA PHE A 22 5.73 -4.00 2.19
C PHE A 22 4.32 -4.34 1.67
N TYR A 23 4.16 -4.48 0.36
CA TYR A 23 2.86 -4.74 -0.24
C TYR A 23 2.31 -6.13 0.09
N THR A 24 3.15 -7.16 0.24
CA THR A 24 2.68 -8.52 0.54
C THR A 24 2.49 -8.77 2.03
N GLU A 25 3.45 -8.41 2.87
CA GLU A 25 3.44 -8.73 4.31
C GLU A 25 2.61 -7.73 5.12
N ILE A 26 2.62 -6.44 4.75
CA ILE A 26 1.85 -5.40 5.44
C ILE A 26 0.44 -5.29 4.84
N LEU A 27 0.34 -5.00 3.53
CA LEU A 27 -0.94 -4.74 2.88
C LEU A 27 -1.69 -6.02 2.44
N GLY A 28 -1.02 -7.18 2.43
CA GLY A 28 -1.65 -8.45 2.10
C GLY A 28 -1.86 -8.70 0.60
N PHE A 29 -1.17 -7.96 -0.27
CA PHE A 29 -1.21 -8.23 -1.70
C PHE A 29 -0.52 -9.57 -2.02
N GLN A 30 -0.92 -10.16 -3.14
CA GLN A 30 -0.35 -11.41 -3.64
C GLN A 30 0.47 -11.15 -4.90
N VAL A 31 1.65 -11.79 -5.00
CA VAL A 31 2.41 -11.79 -6.24
C VAL A 31 1.69 -12.67 -7.25
N GLY A 32 1.45 -12.14 -8.44
CA GLY A 32 0.78 -12.86 -9.51
C GLY A 32 1.53 -12.79 -10.84
N PHE A 33 0.84 -13.20 -11.90
CA PHE A 33 1.40 -13.24 -13.24
C PHE A 33 1.88 -11.84 -13.67
N ARG A 34 3.06 -11.80 -14.26
CA ARG A 34 3.65 -10.63 -14.92
C ARG A 34 4.19 -11.05 -16.29
N PRO A 35 3.83 -10.36 -17.39
CA PRO A 35 4.47 -10.58 -18.67
C PRO A 35 6.00 -10.42 -18.59
N ALA A 36 6.72 -11.11 -19.47
CA ALA A 36 8.16 -10.94 -19.57
C ALA A 36 8.49 -9.55 -20.16
N PHE A 37 9.11 -8.71 -19.33
CA PHE A 37 9.64 -7.40 -19.74
C PHE A 37 11.17 -7.42 -19.65
N PRO A 38 11.88 -6.59 -20.44
CA PRO A 38 13.34 -6.50 -20.42
C PRO A 38 13.87 -5.68 -19.22
N PHE A 39 13.18 -5.72 -18.07
CA PHE A 39 13.56 -5.08 -16.82
C PHE A 39 12.93 -5.81 -15.63
N PRO A 40 13.52 -5.74 -14.42
CA PRO A 40 12.98 -6.35 -13.23
C PRO A 40 11.61 -5.75 -12.82
N GLY A 41 10.77 -6.52 -12.18
CA GLY A 41 9.51 -6.03 -11.67
C GLY A 41 8.61 -7.13 -11.12
N ILE A 42 7.57 -6.73 -10.42
CA ILE A 42 6.61 -7.62 -9.76
C ILE A 42 5.23 -7.01 -9.93
N TRP A 43 4.24 -7.83 -10.30
CA TRP A 43 2.84 -7.44 -10.30
C TRP A 43 2.13 -8.01 -9.08
N LEU A 44 1.36 -7.16 -8.42
CA LEU A 44 0.70 -7.46 -7.16
C LEU A 44 -0.81 -7.34 -7.33
N TYR A 45 -1.53 -8.31 -6.76
CA TYR A 45 -2.97 -8.51 -6.87
C TYR A 45 -3.60 -8.42 -5.49
N GLN A 46 -4.80 -7.85 -5.40
CA GLN A 46 -5.54 -7.75 -4.12
C GLN A 46 -6.14 -9.08 -3.65
N GLY A 47 -6.04 -10.11 -4.46
CA GLY A 47 -6.80 -11.35 -4.30
C GLY A 47 -8.13 -11.29 -5.07
N GLY A 48 -8.78 -12.43 -5.28
CA GLY A 48 -9.97 -12.55 -6.09
C GLY A 48 -9.67 -12.99 -7.50
N ASP A 49 -10.45 -12.52 -8.48
CA ASP A 49 -10.35 -12.96 -9.86
C ASP A 49 -9.07 -12.40 -10.52
N GLU A 50 -8.14 -13.29 -10.87
CA GLU A 50 -6.92 -12.94 -11.62
C GLU A 50 -7.19 -12.41 -13.05
N ALA A 51 -8.43 -12.43 -13.50
CA ALA A 51 -8.82 -11.82 -14.77
C ALA A 51 -8.64 -10.29 -14.77
N ASP A 52 -8.54 -9.68 -13.61
CA ASP A 52 -8.14 -8.28 -13.46
C ASP A 52 -6.61 -8.19 -13.38
N PHE A 53 -6.04 -7.23 -14.09
CA PHE A 53 -4.61 -6.93 -14.05
C PHE A 53 -4.15 -6.65 -12.61
N GLY A 54 -2.86 -6.93 -12.31
CA GLY A 54 -2.30 -6.55 -11.02
C GLY A 54 -2.56 -5.08 -10.70
N VAL A 55 -2.96 -4.79 -9.46
CA VAL A 55 -3.33 -3.43 -9.03
C VAL A 55 -2.09 -2.57 -8.78
N VAL A 56 -0.98 -3.19 -8.37
CA VAL A 56 0.31 -2.51 -8.18
C VAL A 56 1.36 -3.15 -9.06
N HIS A 57 2.00 -2.34 -9.89
CA HIS A 57 3.13 -2.78 -10.70
C HIS A 57 4.42 -2.20 -10.09
N LEU A 58 5.20 -3.02 -9.41
CA LEU A 58 6.54 -2.65 -8.98
C LEU A 58 7.50 -2.78 -10.17
N ILE A 59 8.20 -1.71 -10.46
CA ILE A 59 9.16 -1.61 -11.55
C ILE A 59 10.55 -1.47 -10.94
N GLY A 60 11.35 -2.53 -11.02
CA GLY A 60 12.72 -2.55 -10.53
C GLY A 60 13.63 -1.73 -11.44
N ILE A 61 14.48 -0.91 -10.83
CA ILE A 61 15.52 -0.17 -11.54
C ILE A 61 16.84 -0.91 -11.34
N ASP A 62 17.36 -1.49 -12.44
CA ASP A 62 18.68 -2.06 -12.46
C ASP A 62 19.66 -1.02 -13.03
N LYS A 63 20.52 -0.47 -12.16
CA LYS A 63 21.52 0.52 -12.56
C LYS A 63 22.63 -0.07 -13.46
N ASN A 64 22.80 -1.39 -13.45
CA ASN A 64 23.76 -2.08 -14.28
C ASN A 64 23.22 -2.42 -15.69
N ASP A 65 21.90 -2.47 -15.84
CA ASP A 65 21.20 -2.70 -17.11
C ASP A 65 19.98 -1.78 -17.26
N PRO A 66 20.19 -0.47 -17.50
CA PRO A 66 19.11 0.51 -17.58
C PRO A 66 18.36 0.50 -18.93
N ASP A 67 18.94 -0.10 -19.97
CA ASP A 67 18.49 0.10 -21.35
C ASP A 67 17.07 -0.45 -21.59
N GLY A 68 16.75 -1.61 -21.04
CA GLY A 68 15.43 -2.23 -21.19
C GLY A 68 14.32 -1.36 -20.60
N LEU A 69 14.53 -0.81 -19.41
CA LEU A 69 13.56 0.07 -18.76
C LEU A 69 13.48 1.42 -19.47
N LYS A 70 14.60 2.00 -19.88
CA LYS A 70 14.66 3.27 -20.60
C LYS A 70 13.95 3.20 -21.96
N ALA A 71 14.09 2.09 -22.68
CA ALA A 71 13.39 1.87 -23.93
C ALA A 71 11.86 1.78 -23.74
N TYR A 72 11.41 1.28 -22.58
CA TYR A 72 9.99 1.09 -22.28
C TYR A 72 9.31 2.34 -21.67
N LEU A 73 9.95 3.01 -20.71
CA LEU A 73 9.38 4.17 -20.00
C LEU A 73 9.96 5.52 -20.40
N GLY A 74 10.98 5.55 -21.26
CA GLY A 74 11.77 6.74 -21.54
C GLY A 74 12.80 7.04 -20.44
N ASP A 75 13.56 8.11 -20.64
CA ASP A 75 14.54 8.60 -19.68
C ASP A 75 13.83 9.31 -18.53
N LYS A 76 14.01 8.83 -17.31
CA LYS A 76 13.37 9.34 -16.10
C LYS A 76 14.41 9.68 -15.04
N ASP A 77 14.32 10.88 -14.46
CA ASP A 77 15.22 11.35 -13.41
C ASP A 77 15.10 10.46 -12.15
N GLU A 78 16.23 10.13 -11.54
CA GLU A 78 16.30 9.36 -10.30
C GLU A 78 15.74 10.16 -9.10
N SER A 79 15.76 11.48 -9.13
CA SER A 79 15.17 12.32 -8.08
C SER A 79 13.66 12.09 -7.90
N SER A 80 13.00 11.53 -8.93
CA SER A 80 11.57 11.18 -8.90
C SER A 80 11.28 9.78 -8.34
N LEU A 81 12.27 9.09 -7.76
CA LEU A 81 12.08 7.75 -7.17
C LEU A 81 11.55 7.77 -5.75
N HIS A 82 11.39 8.94 -5.14
CA HIS A 82 10.85 9.09 -3.79
C HIS A 82 9.69 10.07 -3.77
N GLY A 83 8.65 9.74 -2.97
CA GLY A 83 7.44 10.53 -2.86
C GLY A 83 6.48 10.36 -4.05
N SER A 84 5.33 10.98 -3.96
CA SER A 84 4.24 10.86 -4.93
C SER A 84 4.04 12.11 -5.81
N ALA A 85 4.91 13.11 -5.67
CA ALA A 85 4.82 14.40 -6.34
C ALA A 85 3.46 15.10 -6.11
N ALA A 86 2.69 15.37 -7.17
CA ALA A 86 1.37 16.01 -7.05
C ALA A 86 0.25 15.05 -6.58
N VAL A 87 0.49 13.74 -6.55
CA VAL A 87 -0.46 12.77 -5.98
C VAL A 87 -0.27 12.74 -4.46
N ASP A 88 -1.27 13.16 -3.70
CA ASP A 88 -1.18 13.22 -2.24
C ASP A 88 -1.16 11.80 -1.62
N HIS A 89 -2.14 10.97 -1.98
CA HIS A 89 -2.22 9.58 -1.52
C HIS A 89 -2.97 8.67 -2.49
N ILE A 90 -2.86 7.38 -2.27
CA ILE A 90 -3.64 6.34 -2.95
C ILE A 90 -4.49 5.65 -1.89
N ALA A 91 -5.81 5.60 -2.08
CA ALA A 91 -6.73 5.09 -1.09
C ALA A 91 -7.30 3.72 -1.44
N PHE A 92 -7.39 2.85 -0.43
CA PHE A 92 -8.05 1.54 -0.49
C PHE A 92 -9.19 1.46 0.53
N ILE A 93 -10.24 0.74 0.17
CA ILE A 93 -11.23 0.27 1.15
C ILE A 93 -10.65 -0.96 1.83
N ALA A 94 -10.71 -1.01 3.15
CA ALA A 94 -10.11 -2.05 3.96
C ALA A 94 -11.09 -2.57 5.03
N SER A 95 -10.77 -3.72 5.61
CA SER A 95 -11.44 -4.35 6.74
C SER A 95 -10.43 -5.00 7.67
N ASP A 96 -10.83 -5.29 8.89
CA ASP A 96 -9.98 -5.87 9.93
C ASP A 96 -8.84 -4.94 10.39
N LEU A 97 -9.25 -3.77 10.90
CA LEU A 97 -8.33 -2.76 11.45
C LEU A 97 -7.40 -3.33 12.53
N SER A 98 -7.90 -4.27 13.34
CA SER A 98 -7.09 -4.86 14.42
C SER A 98 -5.95 -5.73 13.90
N ASP A 99 -6.13 -6.45 12.81
CA ASP A 99 -5.06 -7.20 12.14
C ASP A 99 -4.03 -6.26 11.52
N MET A 100 -4.47 -5.16 10.92
CA MET A 100 -3.56 -4.15 10.38
C MET A 100 -2.69 -3.53 11.48
N HIS A 101 -3.28 -3.12 12.59
CA HIS A 101 -2.52 -2.60 13.74
C HIS A 101 -1.44 -3.59 14.22
N ARG A 102 -1.78 -4.88 14.27
CA ARG A 102 -0.81 -5.94 14.62
C ARG A 102 0.33 -5.99 13.61
N ARG A 103 0.06 -6.06 12.31
CA ARG A 103 1.08 -6.10 11.25
C ARG A 103 2.02 -4.89 11.29
N LEU A 104 1.46 -3.70 11.44
CA LEU A 104 2.25 -2.46 11.51
C LEU A 104 3.16 -2.44 12.74
N LYS A 105 2.65 -2.88 13.89
CA LYS A 105 3.42 -3.00 15.12
C LYS A 105 4.55 -4.03 14.98
N ASP A 106 4.23 -5.23 14.48
CA ASP A 106 5.20 -6.32 14.34
C ASP A 106 6.33 -5.97 13.35
N SER A 107 6.02 -5.14 12.36
CA SER A 107 6.96 -4.70 11.32
C SER A 107 7.59 -3.33 11.60
N ASN A 108 7.29 -2.69 12.73
CA ASN A 108 7.74 -1.34 13.08
C ASN A 108 7.45 -0.29 12.00
N VAL A 109 6.31 -0.40 11.33
CA VAL A 109 5.87 0.58 10.33
C VAL A 109 5.15 1.73 11.03
N PRO A 110 5.64 2.97 10.95
CA PRO A 110 4.96 4.12 11.51
C PRO A 110 3.67 4.41 10.74
N TYR A 111 2.64 4.84 11.45
CA TYR A 111 1.36 5.21 10.86
C TYR A 111 0.71 6.36 11.61
N ARG A 112 -0.25 7.00 10.99
CA ARG A 112 -1.19 7.93 11.62
C ARG A 112 -2.61 7.51 11.31
N GLU A 113 -3.54 7.82 12.19
CA GLU A 113 -4.95 7.45 11.99
C GLU A 113 -5.88 8.53 12.50
N ARG A 114 -7.11 8.54 11.97
CA ARG A 114 -8.19 9.42 12.42
C ARG A 114 -9.54 8.83 12.09
N THR A 115 -10.55 9.17 12.89
CA THR A 115 -11.95 8.92 12.53
C THR A 115 -12.52 10.17 11.86
N VAL A 116 -13.21 9.99 10.73
CA VAL A 116 -13.84 11.10 9.99
C VAL A 116 -15.26 11.26 10.46
N PRO A 117 -15.60 12.39 11.16
CA PRO A 117 -16.95 12.61 11.63
C PRO A 117 -17.95 12.65 10.46
N GLY A 118 -19.08 11.96 10.64
CA GLY A 118 -20.20 11.97 9.68
C GLY A 118 -20.06 11.06 8.46
N LEU A 119 -18.89 10.43 8.22
CA LEU A 119 -18.71 9.48 7.12
C LEU A 119 -18.72 8.02 7.56
N GLY A 120 -18.68 7.73 8.86
CA GLY A 120 -18.59 6.36 9.36
C GLY A 120 -17.27 5.66 8.97
N LEU A 121 -16.22 6.43 8.72
CA LEU A 121 -14.92 5.93 8.30
C LEU A 121 -13.85 6.20 9.36
N HIS A 122 -12.97 5.23 9.52
CA HIS A 122 -11.70 5.36 10.21
C HIS A 122 -10.57 5.21 9.19
N GLN A 123 -9.71 6.21 9.11
CA GLN A 123 -8.63 6.31 8.13
C GLN A 123 -7.29 6.01 8.80
N LEU A 124 -6.50 5.15 8.19
CA LEU A 124 -5.13 4.85 8.57
C LEU A 124 -4.21 5.20 7.40
N PHE A 125 -3.12 5.92 7.68
CA PHE A 125 -2.16 6.38 6.68
C PHE A 125 -0.79 5.81 6.98
N ILE A 126 -0.18 5.18 5.98
CA ILE A 126 1.17 4.64 6.00
C ILE A 126 1.93 5.08 4.77
N GLU A 127 3.25 5.00 4.79
CA GLU A 127 4.08 5.23 3.62
C GLU A 127 4.70 3.91 3.16
N ASP A 128 4.71 3.70 1.83
CA ASP A 128 5.47 2.63 1.25
C ASP A 128 6.98 2.94 1.26
N PRO A 129 7.88 1.99 0.94
CA PRO A 129 9.33 2.24 0.93
C PRO A 129 9.78 3.33 -0.04
N SER A 130 8.97 3.69 -1.03
CA SER A 130 9.23 4.79 -1.97
C SER A 130 8.66 6.14 -1.51
N GLY A 131 8.06 6.21 -0.30
CA GLY A 131 7.46 7.43 0.24
C GLY A 131 6.10 7.77 -0.36
N ILE A 132 5.40 6.78 -0.93
CA ILE A 132 4.03 6.95 -1.41
C ILE A 132 3.08 6.79 -0.24
N THR A 133 2.23 7.78 0.01
CA THR A 133 1.21 7.70 1.05
C THR A 133 0.08 6.77 0.60
N ILE A 134 -0.19 5.77 1.42
CA ILE A 134 -1.31 4.83 1.27
C ILE A 134 -2.34 5.15 2.36
N GLU A 135 -3.57 5.41 1.96
CA GLU A 135 -4.71 5.58 2.84
C GLU A 135 -5.54 4.28 2.87
N LEU A 136 -5.84 3.79 4.06
CA LEU A 136 -6.71 2.64 4.28
C LEU A 136 -7.98 3.12 4.98
N ASN A 137 -9.13 2.90 4.36
CA ASN A 137 -10.44 3.31 4.86
C ASN A 137 -11.18 2.13 5.46
N TYR A 138 -11.31 2.11 6.78
CA TYR A 138 -12.04 1.09 7.55
C TYR A 138 -13.43 1.62 7.96
N PRO A 139 -14.40 0.72 8.20
CA PRO A 139 -15.62 1.09 8.94
C PRO A 139 -15.25 1.65 10.32
N ALA A 140 -15.88 2.77 10.71
CA ALA A 140 -15.56 3.41 12.00
C ALA A 140 -15.94 2.56 13.23
N ASP A 141 -16.86 1.61 13.09
CA ASP A 141 -17.26 0.67 14.15
C ASP A 141 -16.21 -0.42 14.42
N GLU A 142 -15.19 -0.58 13.54
CA GLU A 142 -14.04 -1.43 13.83
C GLU A 142 -13.07 -0.83 14.87
N VAL A 143 -13.19 0.47 15.17
CA VAL A 143 -12.41 1.12 16.22
C VAL A 143 -12.93 0.65 17.57
N LYS A 144 -12.18 -0.23 18.25
CA LYS A 144 -12.54 -0.67 19.60
C LYS A 144 -12.46 0.51 20.55
N PRO A 145 -13.50 0.76 21.38
CA PRO A 145 -13.39 1.74 22.44
C PRO A 145 -12.25 1.35 23.39
N PRO A 146 -11.56 2.32 24.01
CA PRO A 146 -10.56 2.02 25.01
C PRO A 146 -11.18 1.13 26.08
N VAL A 147 -10.50 0.02 26.41
CA VAL A 147 -10.94 -0.87 27.50
C VAL A 147 -11.01 -0.03 28.77
N SER A 148 -12.21 0.25 29.23
CA SER A 148 -12.40 0.89 30.54
C SER A 148 -11.94 -0.10 31.62
N ASN A 149 -10.76 0.14 32.19
CA ASN A 149 -10.34 -0.51 33.42
C ASN A 149 -11.16 0.05 34.60
N ASP A 150 -12.43 -0.26 34.63
CA ASP A 150 -13.25 -0.06 35.80
C ASP A 150 -13.30 -1.36 36.61
N GLN A 151 -12.18 -1.63 37.29
CA GLN A 151 -12.20 -2.46 38.50
C GLN A 151 -12.14 -1.54 39.69
N THR A 152 -13.24 -0.89 40.00
CA THR A 152 -13.49 -0.45 41.36
C THR A 152 -13.69 -1.68 42.23
N ASN A 153 -12.61 -2.04 42.91
CA ASN A 153 -12.69 -2.94 44.07
C ASN A 153 -13.50 -2.23 45.17
N GLU A 154 -14.77 -2.51 45.24
CA GLU A 154 -15.53 -2.35 46.47
C GLU A 154 -15.27 -3.61 47.32
N SER A 155 -14.37 -3.48 48.26
CA SER A 155 -14.29 -4.40 49.40
C SER A 155 -14.87 -3.67 50.62
N VAL A 156 -15.97 -4.20 51.10
CA VAL A 156 -16.53 -4.00 52.44
C VAL A 156 -15.77 -4.86 53.42
#